data_c0ee7ff79ac39f61c6bf7d167853ab3e
#
_entry.id   c0ee7ff79ac39f61c6bf7d167853ab3e
#
_cell.length_a   1.000
_cell.length_b   1.000
_cell.length_c   1.000
_cell.angle_alpha   90.00
_cell.angle_beta   90.00
_cell.angle_gamma   90.00
#
_symmetry.space_group_name_H-M   'P 1'
#
loop_
_entity.id
_entity.type
_entity.pdbx_description
1 polymer ?
#
loop_
_entity_poly.entity_id
_entity_poly.type
_entity_poly.pdbx_seq_one_letter_code
_entity_poly.pdbx_strand_id
1 'polypeptide(L)'
;LGHHYNAFTPFSVIAKDVKAGEHELKVRIDNRFTEESALHVPNDYYTYGGITRPVAMEQLGDVYIKNMHFEPFMAEDGWHARIRTVIANISDSEQTVQFCGRLIADMLYDEAGNRIDLVNKINTNKNADCGQLMSLMAAEDDIVIETAINKLTSDITINAASEYVFEVETAFEDVLAWSSKRPNLYFVKLLISKNGEVVDDY
;
A
#
# COMPACT_ATOMS: atom_id res chain seq x y z
N LEU A 1 19.13 12.21 8.89
CA LEU A 1 17.97 11.80 8.12
C LEU A 1 16.72 11.77 8.98
N GLY A 2 16.70 11.04 10.08
CA GLY A 2 15.53 10.95 10.97
C GLY A 2 15.79 10.14 12.21
N HIS A 3 14.77 10.01 13.07
CA HIS A 3 14.78 9.13 14.22
C HIS A 3 13.41 8.48 14.40
N HIS A 4 13.38 7.36 15.11
CA HIS A 4 12.17 6.65 15.46
C HIS A 4 12.28 6.15 16.89
N TYR A 5 11.20 6.27 17.65
CA TYR A 5 11.20 5.96 19.09
C TYR A 5 10.70 4.55 19.40
N ASN A 6 9.75 4.01 18.63
CA ASN A 6 9.08 2.77 18.95
C ASN A 6 9.82 1.56 18.34
N ALA A 7 10.17 0.57 19.18
CA ALA A 7 10.85 -0.65 18.75
C ALA A 7 9.99 -1.63 17.93
N PHE A 8 8.66 -1.48 17.95
CA PHE A 8 7.71 -2.46 17.40
C PHE A 8 6.99 -2.00 16.14
N THR A 9 7.18 -0.76 15.72
CA THR A 9 6.55 -0.22 14.52
C THR A 9 7.55 0.05 13.43
N PRO A 10 7.19 -0.19 12.16
CA PRO A 10 8.02 0.19 11.02
C PRO A 10 8.14 1.71 10.94
N PHE A 11 9.23 2.17 10.34
CA PHE A 11 9.43 3.57 10.03
C PHE A 11 10.27 3.72 8.76
N SER A 12 10.13 4.84 8.10
CA SER A 12 10.94 5.21 6.93
C SER A 12 11.51 6.61 7.10
N VAL A 13 12.64 6.83 6.46
CA VAL A 13 13.29 8.14 6.36
C VAL A 13 13.62 8.41 4.91
N ILE A 14 13.46 9.65 4.49
CA ILE A 14 13.71 10.05 3.10
C ILE A 14 15.06 10.76 3.03
N ALA A 15 15.90 10.31 2.11
CA ALA A 15 17.11 11.00 1.71
C ALA A 15 16.90 11.57 0.31
N LYS A 16 16.91 12.91 0.21
CA LYS A 16 16.77 13.63 -1.07
C LYS A 16 18.13 13.79 -1.74
N ASP A 17 18.11 13.91 -3.05
CA ASP A 17 19.29 14.28 -3.89
C ASP A 17 20.51 13.35 -3.71
N VAL A 18 20.26 12.09 -3.42
CA VAL A 18 21.32 11.07 -3.29
C VAL A 18 21.89 10.79 -4.68
N LYS A 19 23.17 11.11 -4.87
CA LYS A 19 23.84 10.89 -6.16
C LYS A 19 24.14 9.40 -6.34
N ALA A 20 24.32 8.96 -7.59
CA ALA A 20 24.82 7.62 -7.85
C ALA A 20 26.23 7.40 -7.26
N GLY A 21 26.46 6.24 -6.63
CA GLY A 21 27.73 5.91 -6.01
C GLY A 21 27.58 5.14 -4.70
N GLU A 22 28.70 4.96 -4.02
CA GLU A 22 28.74 4.35 -2.69
C GLU A 22 28.40 5.39 -1.62
N HIS A 23 27.53 5.01 -0.68
CA HIS A 23 27.11 5.82 0.44
C HIS A 23 27.20 5.02 1.74
N GLU A 24 27.55 5.69 2.83
CA GLU A 24 27.55 5.09 4.16
C GLU A 24 26.28 5.50 4.91
N LEU A 25 25.47 4.52 5.36
CA LEU A 25 24.35 4.75 6.25
C LEU A 25 24.72 4.34 7.67
N LYS A 26 24.70 5.30 8.60
CA LYS A 26 24.94 5.04 10.03
C LYS A 26 23.62 5.06 10.79
N VAL A 27 23.31 3.95 11.46
CA VAL A 27 22.13 3.82 12.33
C VAL A 27 22.59 3.68 13.77
N ARG A 28 22.18 4.60 14.63
CA ARG A 28 22.38 4.50 16.08
C ARG A 28 21.15 3.87 16.71
N ILE A 29 21.35 2.81 17.47
CA ILE A 29 20.30 2.12 18.21
C ILE A 29 20.58 2.27 19.69
N ASP A 30 19.53 2.59 20.45
CA ASP A 30 19.58 2.71 21.91
C ASP A 30 18.48 1.84 22.51
N ASN A 31 18.87 0.74 23.17
CA ASN A 31 17.94 -0.20 23.79
C ASN A 31 18.02 -0.17 25.34
N ARG A 32 18.53 0.91 25.92
CA ARG A 32 18.56 1.08 27.37
C ARG A 32 17.17 1.23 27.93
N PHE A 33 16.97 0.65 29.11
CA PHE A 33 15.76 0.87 29.91
C PHE A 33 15.84 2.22 30.61
N THR A 34 15.06 3.18 30.17
CA THR A 34 14.93 4.50 30.79
C THR A 34 13.47 4.94 30.74
N GLU A 35 13.13 5.97 31.47
CA GLU A 35 11.77 6.56 31.41
C GLU A 35 11.42 7.08 30.00
N GLU A 36 12.44 7.39 29.21
CA GLU A 36 12.33 7.88 27.83
C GLU A 36 12.41 6.74 26.78
N SER A 37 12.52 5.48 27.18
CA SER A 37 12.60 4.34 26.24
C SER A 37 11.21 3.74 25.98
N ALA A 38 11.02 3.18 24.78
CA ALA A 38 9.80 2.46 24.42
C ALA A 38 9.55 1.23 25.33
N LEU A 39 10.62 0.70 25.91
CA LEU A 39 10.59 -0.40 26.89
C LEU A 39 11.13 0.12 28.23
N HIS A 40 10.33 0.86 28.95
CA HIS A 40 10.73 1.49 30.22
C HIS A 40 10.65 0.55 31.43
N VAL A 41 10.10 -0.63 31.26
CA VAL A 41 10.04 -1.68 32.28
C VAL A 41 10.65 -2.98 31.78
N PRO A 42 11.36 -3.75 32.61
CA PRO A 42 11.83 -5.08 32.25
C PRO A 42 10.65 -6.00 31.91
N ASN A 43 10.77 -6.73 30.81
CA ASN A 43 9.84 -7.76 30.39
C ASN A 43 10.46 -9.15 30.59
N ASP A 44 9.64 -10.18 30.52
CA ASP A 44 10.03 -11.59 30.65
C ASP A 44 10.59 -12.18 29.33
N TYR A 45 10.87 -11.36 28.33
CA TYR A 45 11.52 -11.74 27.09
C TYR A 45 12.83 -10.95 26.88
N TYR A 46 13.70 -11.51 26.05
CA TYR A 46 15.00 -10.89 25.77
C TYR A 46 14.84 -9.60 24.96
N THR A 47 15.52 -8.55 25.40
CA THR A 47 15.60 -7.26 24.72
C THR A 47 16.90 -7.18 23.92
N TYR A 48 16.87 -7.68 22.71
CA TYR A 48 18.02 -7.60 21.82
C TYR A 48 18.25 -6.15 21.38
N GLY A 49 19.54 -5.77 21.31
CA GLY A 49 19.92 -4.54 20.60
C GLY A 49 20.11 -4.82 19.11
N GLY A 50 20.00 -3.78 18.30
CA GLY A 50 20.19 -3.88 16.86
C GLY A 50 18.88 -3.89 16.08
N ILE A 51 19.00 -4.05 14.76
CA ILE A 51 17.86 -4.15 13.86
C ILE A 51 17.58 -5.63 13.63
N THR A 52 16.43 -6.11 14.10
CA THR A 52 16.02 -7.52 14.06
C THR A 52 15.01 -7.81 12.94
N ARG A 53 14.58 -6.80 12.21
CA ARG A 53 13.62 -6.89 11.10
C ARG A 53 14.27 -6.42 9.80
N PRO A 54 13.70 -6.78 8.64
CA PRO A 54 14.25 -6.36 7.36
C PRO A 54 14.43 -4.86 7.24
N VAL A 55 15.48 -4.47 6.54
CA VAL A 55 15.73 -3.09 6.10
C VAL A 55 15.67 -3.09 4.58
N ALA A 56 14.86 -2.22 4.02
CA ALA A 56 14.76 -2.02 2.59
C ALA A 56 15.21 -0.61 2.21
N MET A 57 15.70 -0.47 1.00
CA MET A 57 15.94 0.82 0.37
C MET A 57 15.07 0.87 -0.88
N GLU A 58 14.24 1.90 -0.96
CA GLU A 58 13.33 2.13 -2.07
C GLU A 58 13.74 3.40 -2.80
N GLN A 59 13.67 3.38 -4.11
CA GLN A 59 13.85 4.59 -4.92
C GLN A 59 12.46 5.11 -5.27
N LEU A 60 12.13 6.29 -4.78
CA LEU A 60 10.85 6.93 -4.99
C LEU A 60 10.96 8.06 -6.02
N GLY A 61 9.85 8.31 -6.72
CA GLY A 61 9.69 9.52 -7.52
C GLY A 61 9.39 10.75 -6.65
N ASP A 62 9.22 11.90 -7.29
CA ASP A 62 8.84 13.14 -6.61
C ASP A 62 7.45 13.08 -5.98
N VAL A 63 6.57 12.26 -6.55
CA VAL A 63 5.23 11.96 -6.02
C VAL A 63 5.13 10.47 -5.78
N TYR A 64 4.73 10.09 -4.57
CA TYR A 64 4.63 8.69 -4.17
C TYR A 64 3.51 8.47 -3.15
N ILE A 65 3.07 7.21 -3.02
CA ILE A 65 2.08 6.77 -2.04
C ILE A 65 2.79 6.54 -0.70
N LYS A 66 2.55 7.41 0.27
CA LYS A 66 3.19 7.35 1.58
C LYS A 66 2.62 6.24 2.45
N ASN A 67 1.30 6.08 2.45
CA ASN A 67 0.60 4.99 3.12
C ASN A 67 -0.83 4.84 2.60
N MET A 68 -1.41 3.69 2.91
CA MET A 68 -2.82 3.40 2.66
C MET A 68 -3.41 2.72 3.89
N HIS A 69 -4.62 3.11 4.25
CA HIS A 69 -5.45 2.44 5.25
C HIS A 69 -6.71 1.92 4.58
N PHE A 70 -6.97 0.63 4.73
CA PHE A 70 -8.11 -0.07 4.17
C PHE A 70 -8.95 -0.63 5.32
N GLU A 71 -10.19 -0.17 5.43
CA GLU A 71 -11.14 -0.57 6.47
C GLU A 71 -12.36 -1.23 5.82
N PRO A 72 -12.41 -2.57 5.73
CA PRO A 72 -13.57 -3.27 5.20
C PRO A 72 -14.70 -3.30 6.24
N PHE A 73 -15.92 -3.18 5.77
CA PHE A 73 -17.12 -3.34 6.60
C PHE A 73 -18.28 -3.90 5.79
N MET A 74 -19.26 -4.49 6.49
CA MET A 74 -20.48 -5.02 5.90
C MET A 74 -21.59 -3.97 6.05
N ALA A 75 -22.22 -3.59 4.94
CA ALA A 75 -23.44 -2.79 4.89
C ALA A 75 -24.66 -3.65 4.51
N GLU A 76 -25.83 -3.05 4.39
CA GLU A 76 -27.05 -3.76 4.02
C GLU A 76 -27.00 -4.37 2.62
N ASP A 77 -26.31 -3.71 1.71
CA ASP A 77 -26.15 -4.07 0.29
C ASP A 77 -24.88 -4.87 -0.03
N GLY A 78 -24.05 -5.17 0.97
CA GLY A 78 -22.86 -6.00 0.79
C GLY A 78 -21.59 -5.46 1.43
N TRP A 79 -20.45 -5.93 0.93
CA TRP A 79 -19.13 -5.51 1.39
C TRP A 79 -18.75 -4.14 0.85
N HIS A 80 -18.29 -3.30 1.77
CA HIS A 80 -17.74 -1.97 1.49
C HIS A 80 -16.35 -1.83 2.09
N ALA A 81 -15.61 -0.83 1.65
CA ALA A 81 -14.44 -0.37 2.37
C ALA A 81 -14.31 1.15 2.34
N ARG A 82 -13.77 1.69 3.45
CA ARG A 82 -13.18 3.03 3.49
C ARG A 82 -11.71 2.91 3.18
N ILE A 83 -11.27 3.62 2.18
CA ILE A 83 -9.88 3.64 1.75
C ILE A 83 -9.37 5.07 1.94
N ARG A 84 -8.32 5.20 2.76
CA ARG A 84 -7.63 6.46 2.99
C ARG A 84 -6.19 6.32 2.53
N THR A 85 -5.81 7.08 1.52
CA THR A 85 -4.46 7.06 0.94
C THR A 85 -3.81 8.42 1.13
N VAL A 86 -2.57 8.43 1.60
CA VAL A 86 -1.75 9.65 1.69
C VAL A 86 -0.75 9.62 0.56
N ILE A 87 -0.82 10.63 -0.30
CA ILE A 87 0.09 10.82 -1.44
C ILE A 87 0.97 12.03 -1.12
N ALA A 88 2.28 11.86 -1.19
CA ALA A 88 3.24 12.90 -0.90
C ALA A 88 3.87 13.45 -2.19
N ASN A 89 3.98 14.77 -2.28
CA ASN A 89 4.81 15.47 -3.27
C ASN A 89 6.01 16.08 -2.54
N ILE A 90 7.20 15.56 -2.80
CA ILE A 90 8.45 16.03 -2.19
C ILE A 90 9.22 17.02 -3.06
N SER A 91 8.70 17.34 -4.25
CA SER A 91 9.31 18.32 -5.14
C SER A 91 8.99 19.77 -4.72
N ASP A 92 9.72 20.70 -5.28
CA ASP A 92 9.56 22.15 -5.05
C ASP A 92 8.48 22.80 -5.95
N SER A 93 7.72 21.99 -6.70
CA SER A 93 6.65 22.44 -7.59
C SER A 93 5.37 21.65 -7.38
N GLU A 94 4.24 22.27 -7.73
CA GLU A 94 2.95 21.60 -7.79
C GLU A 94 2.99 20.45 -8.81
N GLN A 95 2.38 19.32 -8.49
CA GLN A 95 2.31 18.13 -9.33
C GLN A 95 0.86 17.69 -9.53
N THR A 96 0.50 17.43 -10.78
CA THR A 96 -0.79 16.80 -11.11
C THR A 96 -0.53 15.37 -11.55
N VAL A 97 -1.20 14.43 -10.90
CA VAL A 97 -1.09 12.99 -11.13
C VAL A 97 -2.46 12.36 -11.24
N GLN A 98 -2.53 11.22 -11.90
CA GLN A 98 -3.69 10.36 -11.90
C GLN A 98 -3.49 9.25 -10.87
N PHE A 99 -4.51 8.98 -10.11
CA PHE A 99 -4.51 7.96 -9.07
C PHE A 99 -5.57 6.90 -9.40
N CYS A 100 -5.20 5.63 -9.32
CA CYS A 100 -6.14 4.53 -9.44
C CYS A 100 -5.82 3.39 -8.49
N GLY A 101 -6.81 2.52 -8.24
CA GLY A 101 -6.66 1.38 -7.37
C GLY A 101 -7.57 0.23 -7.76
N ARG A 102 -7.18 -0.97 -7.35
CA ARG A 102 -7.94 -2.22 -7.53
C ARG A 102 -7.86 -3.11 -6.31
N LEU A 103 -8.92 -3.87 -6.11
CA LEU A 103 -8.91 -5.04 -5.24
C LEU A 103 -8.60 -6.26 -6.10
N ILE A 104 -7.56 -7.01 -5.72
CA ILE A 104 -7.08 -8.19 -6.44
C ILE A 104 -7.22 -9.40 -5.55
N ALA A 105 -7.80 -10.49 -6.07
CA ALA A 105 -7.85 -11.75 -5.33
C ALA A 105 -6.46 -12.40 -5.30
N ASP A 106 -5.96 -12.66 -4.11
CA ASP A 106 -4.73 -13.41 -3.90
C ASP A 106 -5.02 -14.92 -3.74
N MET A 107 -5.97 -15.24 -2.88
CA MET A 107 -6.32 -16.62 -2.59
C MET A 107 -7.82 -16.76 -2.31
N LEU A 108 -8.50 -17.57 -3.09
CA LEU A 108 -9.92 -17.83 -2.93
C LEU A 108 -10.19 -19.33 -2.71
N TYR A 109 -11.29 -19.63 -2.01
CA TYR A 109 -11.74 -20.98 -1.72
C TYR A 109 -13.22 -21.15 -2.07
N ASP A 110 -13.56 -22.30 -2.61
CA ASP A 110 -14.95 -22.69 -2.89
C ASP A 110 -15.74 -23.05 -1.61
N GLU A 111 -17.02 -23.37 -1.76
CA GLU A 111 -17.88 -23.76 -0.63
C GLU A 111 -17.41 -25.03 0.08
N ALA A 112 -16.71 -25.92 -0.61
CA ALA A 112 -16.13 -27.13 -0.06
C ALA A 112 -14.79 -26.91 0.65
N GLY A 113 -14.23 -25.70 0.55
CA GLY A 113 -12.94 -25.33 1.15
C GLY A 113 -11.74 -25.70 0.28
N ASN A 114 -11.92 -25.98 -1.00
CA ASN A 114 -10.82 -26.19 -1.92
C ASN A 114 -10.36 -24.85 -2.48
N ARG A 115 -9.03 -24.70 -2.65
CA ARG A 115 -8.47 -23.52 -3.29
C ARG A 115 -8.95 -23.41 -4.75
N ILE A 116 -9.47 -22.25 -5.10
CA ILE A 116 -9.88 -21.93 -6.47
C ILE A 116 -8.63 -21.66 -7.30
N ASP A 117 -8.50 -22.31 -8.44
CA ASP A 117 -7.48 -21.95 -9.42
C ASP A 117 -7.89 -20.65 -10.15
N LEU A 118 -7.22 -19.58 -9.80
CA LEU A 118 -7.53 -18.25 -10.28
C LEU A 118 -7.04 -18.06 -11.73
N VAL A 119 -6.01 -18.74 -12.18
CA VAL A 119 -5.42 -18.62 -13.52
C VAL A 119 -6.45 -18.92 -14.63
N ASN A 120 -7.41 -19.77 -14.36
CA ASN A 120 -8.44 -20.17 -15.33
C ASN A 120 -9.72 -19.33 -15.30
N LYS A 121 -9.81 -18.30 -14.45
CA LYS A 121 -10.99 -17.44 -14.29
C LYS A 121 -10.71 -15.98 -14.67
N ILE A 122 -10.01 -15.76 -15.75
CA ILE A 122 -9.80 -14.40 -16.27
C ILE A 122 -11.15 -13.86 -16.72
N ASN A 123 -11.70 -12.96 -15.95
CA ASN A 123 -12.89 -12.23 -16.35
C ASN A 123 -12.48 -11.07 -17.27
N THR A 124 -13.02 -11.09 -18.49
CA THR A 124 -12.60 -10.25 -19.60
C THR A 124 -13.23 -8.86 -19.60
N ASN A 125 -13.96 -8.46 -18.55
CA ASN A 125 -14.55 -7.13 -18.49
C ASN A 125 -13.52 -6.07 -18.12
N LYS A 126 -12.98 -5.42 -19.14
CA LYS A 126 -12.01 -4.32 -19.01
C LYS A 126 -12.76 -3.00 -19.11
N ASN A 127 -12.93 -2.29 -18.01
CA ASN A 127 -13.31 -0.88 -18.04
C ASN A 127 -12.09 -0.02 -18.41
N ALA A 128 -12.23 0.76 -19.49
CA ALA A 128 -11.10 1.22 -20.29
C ALA A 128 -10.17 2.25 -19.65
N ASP A 129 -10.61 3.03 -18.63
CA ASP A 129 -9.85 4.23 -18.23
C ASP A 129 -8.77 3.98 -17.15
N CYS A 130 -9.03 3.13 -16.16
CA CYS A 130 -8.00 2.62 -15.25
C CYS A 130 -7.34 1.33 -15.80
N GLY A 131 -8.08 0.61 -16.65
CA GLY A 131 -7.72 -0.69 -17.20
C GLY A 131 -6.41 -0.72 -17.99
N GLN A 132 -6.07 0.34 -18.71
CA GLN A 132 -4.84 0.39 -19.49
C GLN A 132 -3.59 0.53 -18.61
N LEU A 133 -3.64 1.38 -17.60
CA LEU A 133 -2.52 1.56 -16.66
C LEU A 133 -2.32 0.33 -15.79
N MET A 134 -3.40 -0.26 -15.29
CA MET A 134 -3.34 -1.47 -14.48
C MET A 134 -2.96 -2.72 -15.29
N SER A 135 -3.29 -2.79 -16.57
CA SER A 135 -2.87 -3.91 -17.43
C SER A 135 -1.37 -3.92 -17.74
N LEU A 136 -0.71 -2.77 -17.63
CA LEU A 136 0.74 -2.66 -17.77
C LEU A 136 1.50 -3.21 -16.55
N MET A 137 0.82 -3.31 -15.40
CA MET A 137 1.42 -3.71 -14.13
C MET A 137 0.86 -5.02 -13.56
N ALA A 138 -0.26 -5.51 -14.09
CA ALA A 138 -0.75 -6.83 -13.74
C ALA A 138 0.24 -7.87 -14.27
N ALA A 139 0.79 -8.73 -13.39
CA ALA A 139 1.35 -9.98 -13.86
C ALA A 139 0.28 -10.70 -14.68
N GLU A 140 0.65 -11.45 -15.71
CA GLU A 140 -0.29 -12.15 -16.62
C GLU A 140 -1.31 -13.05 -15.88
N ASP A 141 -1.05 -13.35 -14.61
CA ASP A 141 -1.81 -14.24 -13.73
C ASP A 141 -2.70 -13.54 -12.68
N ASP A 142 -2.70 -12.20 -12.60
CA ASP A 142 -3.52 -11.47 -11.63
C ASP A 142 -5.00 -11.50 -12.02
N ILE A 143 -5.83 -12.15 -11.23
CA ILE A 143 -7.28 -12.07 -11.36
C ILE A 143 -7.76 -10.81 -10.68
N VAL A 144 -8.15 -9.88 -11.50
CA VAL A 144 -8.80 -8.65 -11.07
C VAL A 144 -10.27 -8.97 -10.80
N ILE A 145 -10.68 -8.93 -9.55
CA ILE A 145 -12.08 -8.77 -9.22
C ILE A 145 -12.42 -7.32 -9.56
N GLU A 146 -13.17 -7.14 -10.63
CA GLU A 146 -13.68 -5.82 -11.02
C GLU A 146 -14.61 -5.29 -9.96
N THR A 147 -14.06 -4.56 -9.07
CA THR A 147 -14.84 -3.81 -8.14
C THR A 147 -14.52 -2.35 -8.29
N ALA A 148 -15.55 -1.58 -8.24
CA ALA A 148 -15.67 -0.16 -8.54
C ALA A 148 -14.74 0.79 -7.76
N ILE A 149 -13.49 0.40 -7.47
CA ILE A 149 -12.43 1.39 -7.21
C ILE A 149 -12.20 2.25 -8.48
N ASN A 150 -12.86 1.95 -9.57
CA ASN A 150 -12.93 2.76 -10.79
C ASN A 150 -13.39 4.21 -10.58
N LYS A 151 -13.95 4.56 -9.43
CA LYS A 151 -14.20 5.96 -9.04
C LYS A 151 -12.95 6.70 -8.59
N LEU A 152 -11.80 6.03 -8.50
CA LEU A 152 -10.52 6.59 -8.09
C LEU A 152 -9.70 7.18 -9.25
N THR A 153 -10.21 7.19 -10.46
CA THR A 153 -9.57 7.89 -11.58
C THR A 153 -9.92 9.37 -11.51
N SER A 154 -9.16 10.13 -10.79
CA SER A 154 -9.23 11.59 -10.83
C SER A 154 -7.84 12.17 -10.94
N ASP A 155 -7.74 13.27 -11.69
CA ASP A 155 -6.54 14.10 -11.61
C ASP A 155 -6.46 14.71 -10.22
N ILE A 156 -5.37 14.45 -9.53
CA ILE A 156 -5.09 14.97 -8.20
C ILE A 156 -3.96 15.99 -8.34
N THR A 157 -4.20 17.20 -7.90
CA THR A 157 -3.18 18.25 -7.85
C THR A 157 -2.67 18.38 -6.42
N ILE A 158 -1.35 18.25 -6.25
CA ILE A 158 -0.66 18.26 -4.96
C ILE A 158 0.35 19.39 -4.95
N ASN A 159 0.20 20.32 -4.03
CA ASN A 159 1.12 21.45 -3.89
C ASN A 159 2.56 21.00 -3.64
N ALA A 160 3.52 21.87 -3.91
CA ALA A 160 4.92 21.65 -3.60
C ALA A 160 5.14 21.31 -2.12
N ALA A 161 6.02 20.34 -1.85
CA ALA A 161 6.42 19.90 -0.52
C ALA A 161 5.23 19.64 0.44
N SER A 162 4.16 19.04 -0.08
CA SER A 162 2.93 18.78 0.67
C SER A 162 2.40 17.35 0.51
N GLU A 163 1.39 17.02 1.29
CA GLU A 163 0.67 15.76 1.23
C GLU A 163 -0.78 16.00 0.83
N TYR A 164 -1.33 15.08 0.06
CA TYR A 164 -2.73 15.02 -0.28
C TYR A 164 -3.35 13.76 0.35
N VAL A 165 -4.47 13.93 1.03
CA VAL A 165 -5.22 12.82 1.62
C VAL A 165 -6.41 12.53 0.73
N PHE A 166 -6.42 11.36 0.13
CA PHE A 166 -7.52 10.84 -0.65
C PHE A 166 -8.35 9.90 0.25
N GLU A 167 -9.65 10.15 0.34
CA GLU A 167 -10.58 9.29 1.08
C GLU A 167 -11.76 8.92 0.19
N VAL A 168 -12.09 7.63 0.16
CA VAL A 168 -13.24 7.12 -0.58
C VAL A 168 -13.89 5.98 0.18
N GLU A 169 -15.21 5.90 0.06
CA GLU A 169 -15.98 4.73 0.42
C GLU A 169 -16.50 4.08 -0.86
N THR A 170 -16.29 2.79 -0.99
CA THR A 170 -16.66 2.02 -2.19
C THR A 170 -17.28 0.69 -1.82
N ALA A 171 -18.27 0.26 -2.62
CA ALA A 171 -18.85 -1.07 -2.53
C ALA A 171 -18.04 -2.06 -3.36
N PHE A 172 -18.05 -3.32 -2.94
CA PHE A 172 -17.41 -4.42 -3.65
C PHE A 172 -18.43 -5.51 -3.96
N GLU A 173 -18.56 -5.82 -5.23
CA GLU A 173 -19.36 -6.95 -5.68
C GLU A 173 -18.55 -8.24 -5.64
N ASP A 174 -19.21 -9.38 -5.44
CA ASP A 174 -18.65 -10.73 -5.52
C ASP A 174 -17.44 -11.02 -4.59
N VAL A 175 -17.30 -10.28 -3.50
CA VAL A 175 -16.24 -10.52 -2.51
C VAL A 175 -16.62 -11.68 -1.61
N LEU A 176 -15.74 -12.67 -1.50
CA LEU A 176 -15.86 -13.81 -0.59
C LEU A 176 -15.22 -13.46 0.74
N ALA A 177 -16.01 -13.48 1.81
CA ALA A 177 -15.52 -13.19 3.16
C ALA A 177 -14.47 -14.21 3.62
N TRP A 178 -13.53 -13.75 4.44
CA TRP A 178 -12.59 -14.61 5.11
C TRP A 178 -13.28 -15.44 6.21
N SER A 179 -12.91 -16.69 6.31
CA SER A 179 -13.22 -17.54 7.47
C SER A 179 -12.08 -18.53 7.70
N SER A 180 -12.00 -19.16 8.89
CA SER A 180 -10.99 -20.17 9.17
C SER A 180 -11.09 -21.42 8.27
N LYS A 181 -12.24 -21.68 7.67
CA LYS A 181 -12.46 -22.78 6.70
C LYS A 181 -12.19 -22.35 5.27
N ARG A 182 -12.40 -21.09 4.97
CA ARG A 182 -12.20 -20.45 3.66
C ARG A 182 -11.45 -19.14 3.86
N PRO A 183 -10.12 -19.18 3.98
CA PRO A 183 -9.31 -18.01 4.25
C PRO A 183 -9.10 -17.20 2.97
N ASN A 184 -10.19 -16.65 2.42
CA ASN A 184 -10.16 -15.80 1.23
C ASN A 184 -9.33 -14.55 1.49
N LEU A 185 -8.35 -14.31 0.64
CA LEU A 185 -7.43 -13.19 0.78
C LEU A 185 -7.44 -12.32 -0.49
N TYR A 186 -7.30 -11.04 -0.25
CA TYR A 186 -7.22 -10.00 -1.27
C TYR A 186 -6.11 -9.04 -0.92
N PHE A 187 -5.56 -8.36 -1.91
CA PHE A 187 -4.74 -7.19 -1.72
C PHE A 187 -5.27 -6.02 -2.55
N VAL A 188 -5.01 -4.83 -2.08
CA VAL A 188 -5.32 -3.59 -2.78
C VAL A 188 -4.06 -3.15 -3.50
N LYS A 189 -4.16 -2.94 -4.80
CA LYS A 189 -3.08 -2.37 -5.60
C LYS A 189 -3.43 -0.94 -5.96
N LEU A 190 -2.57 0.00 -5.62
CA LEU A 190 -2.72 1.41 -5.92
C LEU A 190 -1.64 1.84 -6.89
N LEU A 191 -1.97 2.76 -7.79
CA LEU A 191 -1.05 3.30 -8.78
C LEU A 191 -1.17 4.81 -8.85
N ILE A 192 -0.02 5.45 -9.02
CA ILE A 192 0.07 6.85 -9.45
C ILE A 192 0.69 6.89 -10.84
N SER A 193 0.07 7.65 -11.73
CA SER A 193 0.62 7.89 -13.06
C SER A 193 0.71 9.39 -13.35
N LYS A 194 1.64 9.74 -14.21
CA LYS A 194 1.83 11.10 -14.73
C LYS A 194 2.13 11.02 -16.20
N ASN A 195 1.38 11.76 -17.02
CA ASN A 195 1.51 11.75 -18.48
C ASN A 195 1.41 10.34 -19.12
N GLY A 196 0.61 9.46 -18.52
CA GLY A 196 0.44 8.09 -19.00
C GLY A 196 1.52 7.10 -18.56
N GLU A 197 2.51 7.52 -17.78
CA GLU A 197 3.54 6.64 -17.21
C GLU A 197 3.28 6.44 -15.71
N VAL A 198 3.46 5.20 -15.23
CA VAL A 198 3.38 4.89 -13.81
C VAL A 198 4.62 5.45 -13.13
N VAL A 199 4.40 6.24 -12.08
CA VAL A 199 5.48 6.89 -11.32
C VAL A 199 5.64 6.30 -9.92
N ASP A 200 4.60 5.62 -9.42
CA ASP A 200 4.64 4.90 -8.14
C ASP A 200 3.51 3.87 -8.04
N ASP A 201 3.73 2.80 -7.26
CA ASP A 201 2.75 1.77 -6.94
C ASP A 201 2.85 1.33 -5.47
N TYR A 202 1.72 0.82 -4.94
CA TYR A 202 1.61 0.43 -3.53
C TYR A 202 0.78 -0.84 -3.38
#